data_67d766a6b92f7267430c3e768a6180c1
#
_entry.id   67d766a6b92f7267430c3e768a6180c1
#
_cell.length_a   1.000
_cell.length_b   1.000
_cell.length_c   1.000
_cell.angle_alpha   90.00
_cell.angle_beta   90.00
_cell.angle_gamma   90.00
#
_symmetry.space_group_name_H-M   'P 1'
#
loop_
_entity.id
_entity.type
_entity.pdbx_description
1 polymer ?
#
loop_
_entity_poly.entity_id
_entity_poly.type
_entity_poly.pdbx_seq_one_letter_code
_entity_poly.pdbx_strand_id
1 'polypeptide(L)'
;AKEGVIAISGDNVKTSILEVNCETDFVAKNEDFINFVKELSEINNKVNSDLDKLKKIKMKNEKNVEENLVSMIAKIGEKITLGRSKTLEHQNSKNYFYLHTVVKDNLSKLAVISSLSCEEKSEKLDTFGKQLSMHIAASNPIAINSDDIKKEILDKEYELITEELKNSGKPEDIAKKISSGKMNKFKEE
;
A
#
# COMPACT_ATOMS: atom_id res chain seq x y z
N ALA A 1 -12.81 -7.84 -1.53
CA ALA A 1 -12.46 -8.37 -0.21
C ALA A 1 -12.51 -7.24 0.81
N LYS A 2 -13.01 -7.52 1.99
CA LYS A 2 -13.11 -6.52 3.07
C LYS A 2 -11.99 -6.66 4.10
N GLU A 3 -11.31 -7.79 4.09
CA GLU A 3 -10.28 -8.16 5.06
C GLU A 3 -9.03 -8.67 4.35
N GLY A 4 -7.97 -8.83 5.09
CA GLY A 4 -6.69 -9.33 4.60
C GLY A 4 -5.54 -8.94 5.49
N VAL A 5 -4.36 -9.23 5.01
CA VAL A 5 -3.10 -8.81 5.61
C VAL A 5 -2.17 -8.25 4.56
N ILE A 6 -1.31 -7.36 5.00
CA ILE A 6 -0.24 -6.79 4.20
C ILE A 6 1.08 -7.26 4.79
N ALA A 7 1.93 -7.82 3.93
CA ALA A 7 3.22 -8.36 4.33
C ALA A 7 4.36 -7.54 3.74
N ILE A 8 5.39 -7.33 4.53
CA ILE A 8 6.64 -6.69 4.13
C ILE A 8 7.77 -7.73 4.18
N SER A 9 8.64 -7.70 3.19
CA SER A 9 9.81 -8.57 3.09
C SER A 9 11.00 -7.82 2.52
N GLY A 10 12.16 -8.43 2.63
CA GLY A 10 13.43 -7.88 2.17
C GLY A 10 14.18 -7.11 3.25
N ASP A 11 15.09 -6.26 2.81
CA ASP A 11 15.95 -5.44 3.65
C ASP A 11 15.81 -3.94 3.31
N ASN A 12 16.65 -3.10 3.88
CA ASN A 12 16.61 -1.65 3.65
C ASN A 12 17.13 -1.20 2.26
N VAL A 13 17.61 -2.11 1.45
CA VAL A 13 18.04 -1.87 0.06
C VAL A 13 16.96 -2.29 -0.92
N LYS A 14 16.34 -3.44 -0.67
CA LYS A 14 15.27 -4.01 -1.49
C LYS A 14 14.13 -4.45 -0.59
N THR A 15 13.06 -3.69 -0.60
CA THR A 15 11.88 -3.90 0.24
C THR A 15 10.66 -4.14 -0.62
N SER A 16 9.90 -5.17 -0.31
CA SER A 16 8.65 -5.49 -1.01
C SER A 16 7.47 -5.45 -0.07
N ILE A 17 6.33 -5.05 -0.62
CA ILE A 17 5.02 -5.06 0.05
C ILE A 17 4.05 -5.88 -0.79
N LEU A 18 3.25 -6.71 -0.13
CA LEU A 18 2.25 -7.58 -0.76
C LEU A 18 0.95 -7.55 0.03
N GLU A 19 -0.14 -7.35 -0.66
CA GLU A 19 -1.50 -7.43 -0.12
C GLU A 19 -2.10 -8.80 -0.44
N VAL A 20 -2.59 -9.50 0.58
CA VAL A 20 -3.33 -10.76 0.42
C VAL A 20 -4.68 -10.61 1.09
N ASN A 21 -5.74 -10.70 0.28
CA ASN A 21 -7.11 -10.45 0.70
C ASN A 21 -7.85 -11.73 1.04
N CYS A 22 -8.71 -11.67 2.05
CA CYS A 22 -9.66 -12.71 2.46
C CYS A 22 -11.03 -12.08 2.76
N GLU A 23 -12.01 -12.88 3.17
CA GLU A 23 -13.37 -12.38 3.39
C GLU A 23 -13.60 -11.94 4.83
N THR A 24 -13.01 -12.65 5.80
CA THR A 24 -13.20 -12.38 7.23
C THR A 24 -11.89 -12.13 7.97
N ASP A 25 -11.99 -11.45 9.10
CA ASP A 25 -10.87 -11.23 10.01
C ASP A 25 -10.42 -12.50 10.75
N PHE A 26 -11.28 -13.51 10.83
CA PHE A 26 -10.91 -14.83 11.34
C PHE A 26 -9.84 -15.48 10.48
N VAL A 27 -10.01 -15.44 9.17
CA VAL A 27 -9.00 -15.96 8.23
C VAL A 27 -7.73 -15.13 8.29
N ALA A 28 -7.83 -13.80 8.36
CA ALA A 28 -6.67 -12.93 8.49
C ALA A 28 -5.82 -13.22 9.75
N LYS A 29 -6.40 -13.86 10.77
CA LYS A 29 -5.72 -14.29 12.01
C LYS A 29 -5.40 -15.79 12.05
N ASN A 30 -5.82 -16.54 11.03
CA ASN A 30 -5.59 -17.97 10.95
C ASN A 30 -4.11 -18.27 10.73
N GLU A 31 -3.54 -19.20 11.50
CA GLU A 31 -2.11 -19.49 11.46
C GLU A 31 -1.63 -20.06 10.11
N ASP A 32 -2.41 -20.94 9.49
CA ASP A 32 -2.07 -21.49 8.17
C ASP A 32 -2.06 -20.39 7.11
N PHE A 33 -3.02 -19.49 7.14
CA PHE A 33 -3.08 -18.31 6.27
C PHE A 33 -1.88 -17.38 6.49
N ILE A 34 -1.56 -17.08 7.75
CA ILE A 34 -0.41 -16.21 8.11
C ILE A 34 0.89 -16.82 7.62
N ASN A 35 1.12 -18.12 7.82
CA ASN A 35 2.32 -18.82 7.38
C ASN A 35 2.42 -18.85 5.84
N PHE A 36 1.30 -19.05 5.17
CA PHE A 36 1.22 -18.97 3.71
C PHE A 36 1.61 -17.57 3.19
N VAL A 37 1.03 -16.52 3.77
CA VAL A 37 1.32 -15.13 3.39
C VAL A 37 2.79 -14.76 3.67
N LYS A 38 3.33 -15.24 4.77
CA LYS A 38 4.73 -15.00 5.15
C LYS A 38 5.70 -15.60 4.10
N GLU A 39 5.52 -16.85 3.73
CA GLU A 39 6.33 -17.50 2.69
C GLU A 39 6.14 -16.81 1.33
N LEU A 40 4.91 -16.47 0.98
CA LEU A 40 4.56 -15.77 -0.24
C LEU A 40 5.23 -14.40 -0.33
N SER A 41 5.30 -13.66 0.77
CA SER A 41 5.97 -12.36 0.85
C SER A 41 7.46 -12.45 0.56
N GLU A 42 8.14 -13.46 1.08
CA GLU A 42 9.56 -13.70 0.82
C GLU A 42 9.83 -14.01 -0.66
N ILE A 43 8.97 -14.82 -1.28
CA ILE A 43 9.05 -15.13 -2.71
C ILE A 43 8.74 -13.88 -3.55
N ASN A 44 7.77 -13.08 -3.15
CA ASN A 44 7.41 -11.84 -3.82
C ASN A 44 8.60 -10.86 -3.94
N ASN A 45 9.40 -10.76 -2.90
CA ASN A 45 10.64 -9.96 -2.94
C ASN A 45 11.62 -10.47 -4.00
N LYS A 46 11.78 -11.78 -4.12
CA LYS A 46 12.69 -12.41 -5.09
C LYS A 46 12.27 -12.19 -6.54
N VAL A 47 10.99 -12.06 -6.81
CA VAL A 47 10.44 -11.84 -8.16
C VAL A 47 10.08 -10.37 -8.43
N ASN A 48 10.55 -9.44 -7.60
CA ASN A 48 10.32 -8.00 -7.76
C ASN A 48 8.82 -7.62 -7.86
N SER A 49 7.97 -8.27 -7.09
CA SER A 49 6.52 -8.05 -7.08
C SER A 49 5.82 -8.32 -8.43
N ASP A 50 6.42 -9.14 -9.28
CA ASP A 50 5.79 -9.65 -10.49
C ASP A 50 4.82 -10.79 -10.12
N LEU A 51 3.52 -10.49 -10.04
CA LEU A 51 2.51 -11.45 -9.61
C LEU A 51 2.36 -12.66 -10.54
N ASP A 52 2.61 -12.51 -11.82
CA ASP A 52 2.53 -13.62 -12.78
C ASP A 52 3.68 -14.59 -12.62
N LYS A 53 4.88 -14.08 -12.34
CA LYS A 53 6.02 -14.90 -11.94
C LYS A 53 5.81 -15.55 -10.58
N LEU A 54 5.32 -14.76 -9.60
CA LEU A 54 5.06 -15.23 -8.25
C LEU A 54 4.19 -16.48 -8.22
N LYS A 55 3.09 -16.50 -8.97
CA LYS A 55 2.15 -17.63 -9.04
C LYS A 55 2.81 -18.94 -9.48
N LYS A 56 3.85 -18.86 -10.29
CA LYS A 56 4.54 -20.03 -10.87
C LYS A 56 5.69 -20.56 -10.03
N ILE A 57 6.15 -19.82 -9.03
CA ILE A 57 7.27 -20.20 -8.18
C ILE A 57 6.84 -21.32 -7.24
N LYS A 58 7.73 -22.30 -7.06
CA LYS A 58 7.53 -23.38 -6.08
C LYS A 58 7.74 -22.86 -4.65
N MET A 59 6.83 -23.25 -3.79
CA MET A 59 6.90 -23.06 -2.35
C MET A 59 7.65 -24.23 -1.68
N LYS A 60 7.86 -24.17 -0.38
CA LYS A 60 8.59 -25.20 0.38
C LYS A 60 8.01 -26.61 0.26
N ASN A 61 6.71 -26.71 -0.01
CA ASN A 61 6.02 -27.99 -0.22
C ASN A 61 6.09 -28.54 -1.67
N GLU A 62 6.97 -28.00 -2.50
CA GLU A 62 7.21 -28.37 -3.89
C GLU A 62 6.04 -28.05 -4.88
N LYS A 63 4.92 -27.53 -4.39
CA LYS A 63 3.82 -27.02 -5.21
C LYS A 63 4.05 -25.54 -5.52
N ASN A 64 3.57 -25.07 -6.67
CA ASN A 64 3.65 -23.65 -6.98
C ASN A 64 2.68 -22.81 -6.14
N VAL A 65 2.83 -21.50 -6.17
CA VAL A 65 2.00 -20.56 -5.41
C VAL A 65 0.52 -20.68 -5.79
N GLU A 66 0.22 -20.83 -7.06
CA GLU A 66 -1.18 -20.95 -7.54
C GLU A 66 -1.86 -22.22 -7.02
N GLU A 67 -1.17 -23.35 -7.04
CA GLU A 67 -1.66 -24.62 -6.47
C GLU A 67 -1.87 -24.51 -4.96
N ASN A 68 -0.95 -23.85 -4.25
CA ASN A 68 -1.08 -23.61 -2.81
C ASN A 68 -2.25 -22.67 -2.49
N LEU A 69 -2.47 -21.63 -3.31
CA LEU A 69 -3.60 -20.71 -3.18
C LEU A 69 -4.94 -21.46 -3.31
N VAL A 70 -5.09 -22.28 -4.34
CA VAL A 70 -6.27 -23.12 -4.55
C VAL A 70 -6.50 -24.07 -3.36
N SER A 71 -5.43 -24.72 -2.89
CA SER A 71 -5.50 -25.62 -1.73
C SER A 71 -5.91 -24.88 -0.45
N MET A 72 -5.41 -23.66 -0.25
CA MET A 72 -5.74 -22.81 0.88
C MET A 72 -7.23 -22.40 0.85
N ILE A 73 -7.73 -21.97 -0.31
CA ILE A 73 -9.13 -21.63 -0.53
C ILE A 73 -10.03 -22.84 -0.21
N ALA A 74 -9.67 -24.03 -0.71
CA ALA A 74 -10.42 -25.25 -0.47
C ALA A 74 -10.44 -25.64 1.01
N LYS A 75 -9.31 -25.46 1.73
CA LYS A 75 -9.18 -25.79 3.15
C LYS A 75 -9.97 -24.83 4.05
N ILE A 76 -9.89 -23.54 3.77
CA ILE A 76 -10.48 -22.47 4.60
C ILE A 76 -11.95 -22.24 4.25
N GLY A 77 -12.33 -22.43 2.99
CA GLY A 77 -13.69 -22.20 2.51
C GLY A 77 -14.02 -20.74 2.19
N GLU A 78 -13.01 -19.87 2.16
CA GLU A 78 -13.15 -18.46 1.81
C GLU A 78 -12.33 -18.11 0.57
N LYS A 79 -12.77 -17.09 -0.17
CA LYS A 79 -12.01 -16.54 -1.28
C LYS A 79 -10.76 -15.81 -0.79
N ILE A 80 -9.61 -16.24 -1.28
CA ILE A 80 -8.32 -15.61 -1.02
C ILE A 80 -7.76 -15.11 -2.34
N THR A 81 -7.32 -13.86 -2.40
CA THR A 81 -6.76 -13.25 -3.60
C THR A 81 -5.47 -12.50 -3.29
N LEU A 82 -4.54 -12.55 -4.24
CA LEU A 82 -3.37 -11.68 -4.24
C LEU A 82 -3.82 -10.30 -4.72
N GLY A 83 -3.58 -9.29 -3.90
CA GLY A 83 -3.91 -7.92 -4.21
C GLY A 83 -2.73 -7.17 -4.85
N ARG A 84 -2.54 -5.95 -4.42
CA ARG A 84 -1.45 -5.09 -4.89
C ARG A 84 -0.10 -5.56 -4.37
N SER A 85 0.94 -5.34 -5.14
CA SER A 85 2.31 -5.55 -4.70
C SER A 85 3.26 -4.52 -5.31
N LYS A 86 4.35 -4.23 -4.60
CA LYS A 86 5.38 -3.30 -5.04
C LYS A 86 6.72 -3.66 -4.42
N THR A 87 7.80 -3.52 -5.19
CA THR A 87 9.18 -3.59 -4.71
C THR A 87 9.87 -2.26 -4.92
N LEU A 88 10.53 -1.76 -3.87
CA LEU A 88 11.37 -0.59 -3.91
C LEU A 88 12.85 -1.01 -3.84
N GLU A 89 13.60 -0.70 -4.89
CA GLU A 89 15.04 -0.94 -4.99
C GLU A 89 15.62 0.15 -5.89
N HIS A 90 16.31 1.12 -5.28
CA HIS A 90 16.90 2.26 -5.98
C HIS A 90 18.35 2.46 -5.57
N GLN A 91 19.19 2.89 -6.51
CA GLN A 91 20.58 3.23 -6.21
C GLN A 91 20.66 4.42 -5.25
N ASN A 92 21.65 4.39 -4.35
CA ASN A 92 21.89 5.44 -3.36
C ASN A 92 20.67 5.77 -2.49
N SER A 93 19.83 4.78 -2.24
CA SER A 93 18.61 4.92 -1.45
C SER A 93 18.62 3.97 -0.27
N LYS A 94 17.86 4.33 0.76
CA LYS A 94 17.54 3.48 1.89
C LYS A 94 16.03 3.42 2.05
N ASN A 95 15.52 2.20 2.25
CA ASN A 95 14.10 1.96 2.40
C ASN A 95 13.71 1.92 3.87
N TYR A 96 12.50 2.38 4.13
CA TYR A 96 11.86 2.39 5.44
C TYR A 96 10.46 1.82 5.32
N PHE A 97 9.91 1.37 6.43
CA PHE A 97 8.53 0.89 6.47
C PHE A 97 7.85 1.24 7.80
N TYR A 98 6.54 1.21 7.76
CA TYR A 98 5.67 1.33 8.92
C TYR A 98 4.57 0.27 8.85
N LEU A 99 4.35 -0.42 9.97
CA LEU A 99 3.30 -1.41 10.14
C LEU A 99 2.29 -0.88 11.15
N HIS A 100 1.03 -0.83 10.76
CA HIS A 100 -0.06 -0.43 11.64
C HIS A 100 -1.00 -1.60 11.88
N THR A 101 -1.38 -1.83 13.13
CA THR A 101 -2.16 -3.00 13.56
C THR A 101 -1.47 -4.30 13.13
N VAL A 102 -0.33 -4.56 13.77
CA VAL A 102 0.48 -5.77 13.50
C VAL A 102 -0.29 -7.02 13.87
N VAL A 103 -0.35 -7.96 12.94
CA VAL A 103 -0.96 -9.27 13.14
C VAL A 103 0.09 -10.27 13.65
N LYS A 104 1.21 -10.36 12.98
CA LYS A 104 2.36 -11.20 13.36
C LYS A 104 3.60 -10.78 12.56
N ASP A 105 4.75 -10.66 13.22
CA ASP A 105 6.03 -10.32 12.58
C ASP A 105 5.88 -9.10 11.62
N ASN A 106 6.14 -9.31 10.32
CA ASN A 106 6.06 -8.31 9.27
C ASN A 106 4.70 -8.28 8.54
N LEU A 107 3.65 -8.77 9.17
CA LEU A 107 2.28 -8.77 8.68
C LEU A 107 1.41 -7.83 9.50
N SER A 108 0.63 -6.98 8.83
CA SER A 108 -0.23 -5.99 9.45
C SER A 108 -1.51 -5.75 8.67
N LYS A 109 -2.41 -4.98 9.24
CA LYS A 109 -3.65 -4.55 8.55
C LYS A 109 -3.40 -3.38 7.59
N LEU A 110 -2.42 -2.56 7.88
CA LEU A 110 -1.98 -1.46 7.03
C LEU A 110 -0.46 -1.38 7.09
N ALA A 111 0.17 -1.18 5.95
CA ALA A 111 1.61 -1.02 5.87
C ALA A 111 2.01 0.02 4.82
N VAL A 112 3.13 0.65 5.05
CA VAL A 112 3.75 1.61 4.13
C VAL A 112 5.21 1.23 3.95
N ILE A 113 5.69 1.30 2.73
CA ILE A 113 7.13 1.30 2.41
C ILE A 113 7.49 2.61 1.74
N SER A 114 8.64 3.15 2.07
CA SER A 114 9.19 4.36 1.47
C SER A 114 10.67 4.21 1.15
N SER A 115 11.14 4.92 0.15
CA SER A 115 12.54 4.93 -0.27
C SER A 115 13.06 6.36 -0.29
N LEU A 116 14.16 6.61 0.42
CA LEU A 116 14.80 7.91 0.48
C LEU A 116 16.17 7.85 -0.18
N SER A 117 16.38 8.70 -1.18
CA SER A 117 17.70 8.93 -1.78
C SER A 117 18.47 9.92 -0.92
N CYS A 118 19.69 9.55 -0.51
CA CYS A 118 20.53 10.39 0.29
C CYS A 118 22.01 10.03 0.07
N GLU A 119 22.88 11.03 -0.03
CA GLU A 119 24.30 10.83 -0.17
C GLU A 119 24.93 10.33 1.13
N GLU A 120 24.46 10.83 2.27
CA GLU A 120 24.92 10.40 3.59
C GLU A 120 23.82 9.66 4.34
N LYS A 121 24.13 8.42 4.74
CA LYS A 121 23.26 7.62 5.60
C LYS A 121 23.55 7.94 7.06
N SER A 122 22.57 8.44 7.80
CA SER A 122 22.68 8.84 9.19
C SER A 122 21.49 8.37 10.04
N GLU A 123 21.63 8.41 11.37
CA GLU A 123 20.51 8.14 12.29
C GLU A 123 19.35 9.14 12.11
N LYS A 124 19.65 10.38 11.74
CA LYS A 124 18.63 11.38 11.41
C LYS A 124 17.81 10.98 10.21
N LEU A 125 18.45 10.41 9.18
CA LEU A 125 17.76 9.87 8.01
C LEU A 125 16.84 8.71 8.41
N ASP A 126 17.32 7.81 9.25
CA ASP A 126 16.55 6.65 9.74
C ASP A 126 15.32 7.10 10.55
N THR A 127 15.47 8.06 11.42
CA THR A 127 14.36 8.66 12.19
C THR A 127 13.36 9.32 11.26
N PHE A 128 13.83 10.12 10.31
CA PHE A 128 12.98 10.79 9.32
C PHE A 128 12.23 9.79 8.44
N GLY A 129 12.89 8.76 7.93
CA GLY A 129 12.28 7.73 7.08
C GLY A 129 11.15 6.96 7.77
N LYS A 130 11.34 6.62 9.05
CA LYS A 130 10.31 5.99 9.88
C LYS A 130 9.13 6.92 10.13
N GLN A 131 9.39 8.18 10.48
CA GLN A 131 8.35 9.19 10.69
C GLN A 131 7.58 9.49 9.41
N LEU A 132 8.27 9.57 8.27
CA LEU A 132 7.64 9.76 6.96
C LEU A 132 6.69 8.60 6.63
N SER A 133 7.13 7.36 6.82
CA SER A 133 6.30 6.17 6.57
C SER A 133 5.05 6.15 7.46
N MET A 134 5.19 6.55 8.71
CA MET A 134 4.07 6.71 9.65
C MET A 134 3.11 7.83 9.21
N HIS A 135 3.64 8.97 8.76
CA HIS A 135 2.85 10.08 8.24
C HIS A 135 2.06 9.68 7.00
N ILE A 136 2.68 8.96 6.06
CA ILE A 136 2.01 8.42 4.87
C ILE A 136 0.84 7.50 5.27
N ALA A 137 1.04 6.64 6.26
CA ALA A 137 -0.02 5.76 6.77
C ALA A 137 -1.20 6.55 7.35
N ALA A 138 -0.94 7.65 8.05
CA ALA A 138 -1.95 8.48 8.68
C ALA A 138 -2.71 9.36 7.67
N SER A 139 -2.02 9.96 6.70
CA SER A 139 -2.60 10.94 5.77
C SER A 139 -3.08 10.32 4.45
N ASN A 140 -2.63 9.11 4.12
CA ASN A 140 -2.99 8.40 2.88
C ASN A 140 -2.88 9.28 1.62
N PRO A 141 -1.72 9.89 1.35
CA PRO A 141 -1.55 10.79 0.22
C PRO A 141 -1.73 10.07 -1.12
N ILE A 142 -2.23 10.77 -2.11
CA ILE A 142 -2.46 10.22 -3.46
C ILE A 142 -1.22 10.35 -4.36
N ALA A 143 -0.32 11.27 -4.05
CA ALA A 143 0.88 11.54 -4.83
C ALA A 143 2.00 12.10 -3.93
N ILE A 144 3.23 12.08 -4.41
CA ILE A 144 4.37 12.70 -3.72
C ILE A 144 4.34 14.21 -3.91
N ASN A 145 4.02 14.67 -5.11
CA ASN A 145 3.92 16.08 -5.46
C ASN A 145 2.54 16.39 -6.05
N SER A 146 2.08 17.61 -5.88
CA SER A 146 0.80 18.06 -6.45
C SER A 146 0.71 17.89 -7.97
N ASP A 147 1.82 18.02 -8.66
CA ASP A 147 1.90 17.87 -10.13
C ASP A 147 1.76 16.41 -10.59
N ASP A 148 1.99 15.45 -9.69
CA ASP A 148 1.82 14.02 -9.96
C ASP A 148 0.38 13.52 -9.76
N ILE A 149 -0.51 14.38 -9.28
CA ILE A 149 -1.92 14.03 -9.12
C ILE A 149 -2.56 13.88 -10.50
N LYS A 150 -3.18 12.72 -10.75
CA LYS A 150 -3.83 12.45 -12.02
C LYS A 150 -4.94 13.46 -12.32
N LYS A 151 -4.99 13.93 -13.57
CA LYS A 151 -5.96 14.92 -14.01
C LYS A 151 -7.41 14.51 -13.71
N GLU A 152 -7.74 13.24 -13.90
CA GLU A 152 -9.09 12.73 -13.63
C GLU A 152 -9.49 12.89 -12.16
N ILE A 153 -8.54 12.76 -11.23
CA ILE A 153 -8.77 12.97 -9.80
C ILE A 153 -9.04 14.44 -9.51
N LEU A 154 -8.23 15.33 -10.08
CA LEU A 154 -8.41 16.78 -9.94
C LEU A 154 -9.75 17.26 -10.56
N ASP A 155 -10.09 16.75 -11.74
CA ASP A 155 -11.34 17.08 -12.44
C ASP A 155 -12.55 16.64 -11.61
N LYS A 156 -12.52 15.44 -11.08
CA LYS A 156 -13.58 14.90 -10.21
C LYS A 156 -13.77 15.73 -8.94
N GLU A 157 -12.67 16.09 -8.29
CA GLU A 157 -12.72 16.95 -7.09
C GLU A 157 -13.27 18.34 -7.41
N TYR A 158 -12.83 18.91 -8.55
CA TYR A 158 -13.35 20.19 -9.02
C TYR A 158 -14.86 20.15 -9.30
N GLU A 159 -15.37 19.09 -9.92
CA GLU A 159 -16.80 18.87 -10.15
C GLU A 159 -17.57 18.82 -8.83
N LEU A 160 -17.10 18.06 -7.84
CA LEU A 160 -17.71 17.93 -6.52
C LEU A 160 -17.78 19.29 -5.81
N ILE A 161 -16.70 20.05 -5.82
CA ILE A 161 -16.63 21.39 -5.22
C ILE A 161 -17.59 22.34 -5.93
N THR A 162 -17.64 22.29 -7.27
CA THR A 162 -18.53 23.15 -8.07
C THR A 162 -20.00 22.84 -7.78
N GLU A 163 -20.37 21.58 -7.68
CA GLU A 163 -21.73 21.16 -7.34
C GLU A 163 -22.13 21.61 -5.93
N GLU A 164 -21.26 21.44 -4.96
CA GLU A 164 -21.47 21.91 -3.59
C GLU A 164 -21.72 23.44 -3.54
N LEU A 165 -20.91 24.20 -4.28
CA LEU A 165 -21.03 25.65 -4.32
C LEU A 165 -22.29 26.16 -5.03
N LYS A 166 -22.75 25.47 -6.09
CA LYS A 166 -24.03 25.75 -6.75
C LYS A 166 -25.21 25.61 -5.78
N ASN A 167 -25.17 24.53 -4.98
CA ASN A 167 -26.20 24.25 -3.99
C ASN A 167 -26.19 25.23 -2.81
N SER A 168 -25.07 25.91 -2.58
CA SER A 168 -24.92 26.91 -1.50
C SER A 168 -25.53 28.29 -1.81
N GLY A 169 -25.94 28.58 -3.05
CA GLY A 169 -26.54 29.83 -3.48
C GLY A 169 -25.62 31.05 -3.42
N LYS A 170 -24.30 30.87 -3.36
CA LYS A 170 -23.31 31.96 -3.29
C LYS A 170 -23.14 32.66 -4.64
N PRO A 171 -22.83 33.97 -4.65
CA PRO A 171 -22.47 34.69 -5.88
C PRO A 171 -21.31 34.03 -6.62
N GLU A 172 -21.33 34.06 -7.96
CA GLU A 172 -20.37 33.38 -8.82
C GLU A 172 -18.91 33.76 -8.53
N ASP A 173 -18.63 35.04 -8.30
CA ASP A 173 -17.26 35.51 -7.99
C ASP A 173 -16.73 34.96 -6.65
N ILE A 174 -17.62 34.87 -5.66
CA ILE A 174 -17.28 34.29 -4.36
C ILE A 174 -17.10 32.78 -4.49
N ALA A 175 -17.96 32.12 -5.26
CA ALA A 175 -17.86 30.67 -5.52
C ALA A 175 -16.54 30.32 -6.21
N LYS A 176 -16.08 31.10 -7.19
CA LYS A 176 -14.76 30.90 -7.84
C LYS A 176 -13.59 30.99 -6.87
N LYS A 177 -13.60 31.98 -5.99
CA LYS A 177 -12.53 32.13 -4.96
C LYS A 177 -12.52 30.96 -3.98
N ILE A 178 -13.68 30.54 -3.52
CA ILE A 178 -13.82 29.38 -2.61
C ILE A 178 -13.38 28.10 -3.32
N SER A 179 -13.78 27.90 -4.57
CA SER A 179 -13.37 26.73 -5.38
C SER A 179 -11.84 26.65 -5.50
N SER A 180 -11.17 27.75 -5.83
CA SER A 180 -9.71 27.80 -5.90
C SER A 180 -9.06 27.48 -4.57
N GLY A 181 -9.56 28.03 -3.47
CA GLY A 181 -9.05 27.73 -2.12
C GLY A 181 -9.25 26.26 -1.72
N LYS A 182 -10.42 25.67 -2.02
CA LYS A 182 -10.68 24.26 -1.75
C LYS A 182 -9.78 23.32 -2.59
N MET A 183 -9.54 23.65 -3.87
CA MET A 183 -8.63 22.89 -4.73
C MET A 183 -7.20 22.94 -4.23
N ASN A 184 -6.72 24.11 -3.78
CA ASN A 184 -5.37 24.22 -3.20
C ASN A 184 -5.26 23.39 -1.93
N LYS A 185 -6.25 23.47 -1.05
CA LYS A 185 -6.29 22.64 0.17
C LYS A 185 -6.28 21.14 -0.14
N PHE A 186 -7.07 20.70 -1.13
CA PHE A 186 -7.08 19.32 -1.58
C PHE A 186 -5.68 18.83 -2.06
N LYS A 187 -4.95 19.69 -2.76
CA LYS A 187 -3.59 19.38 -3.21
C LYS A 187 -2.54 19.32 -2.09
N GLU A 188 -2.79 20.05 -1.00
CA GLU A 188 -1.90 20.11 0.17
C GLU A 188 -2.15 18.96 1.17
N GLU A 189 -3.35 18.42 1.20
CA GLU A 189 -3.74 17.28 2.06
C GLU A 189 -3.28 15.94 1.46
#